data_e39d6d6d3066c95bb14119c0d7f21cfb
#
_entry.id   e39d6d6d3066c95bb14119c0d7f21cfb
#
_cell.length_a   1.000
_cell.length_b   1.000
_cell.length_c   1.000
_cell.angle_alpha   90.00
_cell.angle_beta   90.00
_cell.angle_gamma   90.00
#
_symmetry.space_group_name_H-M   'P 1'
#
loop_
_entity.id
_entity.type
_entity.pdbx_description
1 polymer ?
#
loop_
_entity_poly.entity_id
_entity_poly.type
_entity_poly.pdbx_seq_one_letter_code
_entity_poly.pdbx_strand_id
1 'polypeptide(L)'
;MKENKLRRLWAEGKPAVNGWLAIPNSFAAEVMACQGWDTLTIDMQHGLIDESALVSMLQAIQGTPLLAQIFVSVTDIAIMTI
;
A
#
# COMPACT_ATOMS: atom_id res chain seq x y z
N MET A 1 9.73 -4.35 13.52
CA MET A 1 8.32 -4.28 13.05
C MET A 1 7.94 -2.84 12.81
N LYS A 2 7.28 -2.56 11.71
CA LYS A 2 6.79 -1.21 11.43
C LYS A 2 5.64 -0.86 12.36
N GLU A 3 5.63 0.37 12.85
CA GLU A 3 4.49 0.91 13.57
C GLU A 3 3.27 1.01 12.64
N ASN A 4 2.10 0.70 13.13
CA ASN A 4 0.88 0.94 12.39
C ASN A 4 0.47 2.41 12.50
N LYS A 5 1.01 3.23 11.63
CA LYS A 5 0.77 4.66 11.59
C LYS A 5 -0.72 5.00 11.42
N LEU A 6 -1.46 4.15 10.70
CA LEU A 6 -2.88 4.36 10.46
C LEU A 6 -3.67 4.32 11.77
N ARG A 7 -3.41 3.32 12.61
CA ARG A 7 -4.05 3.22 13.92
C ARG A 7 -3.71 4.41 14.81
N ARG A 8 -2.46 4.84 14.77
CA ARG A 8 -2.03 6.01 15.53
C ARG A 8 -2.77 7.26 15.09
N LEU A 9 -2.87 7.49 13.79
CA LEU A 9 -3.58 8.66 13.25
C LEU A 9 -5.05 8.63 13.63
N TRP A 10 -5.70 7.47 13.53
CA TRP A 10 -7.10 7.33 13.91
C TRP A 10 -7.31 7.56 15.41
N ALA A 11 -6.42 7.05 16.25
CA ALA A 11 -6.50 7.26 17.69
C ALA A 11 -6.34 8.73 18.06
N GLU A 12 -5.59 9.49 17.29
CA GLU A 12 -5.39 10.93 17.47
C GLU A 12 -6.47 11.78 16.80
N GLY A 13 -7.43 11.15 16.12
CA GLY A 13 -8.48 11.85 15.37
C GLY A 13 -7.97 12.56 14.13
N LYS A 14 -6.84 12.14 13.60
CA LYS A 14 -6.24 12.74 12.40
C LYS A 14 -6.61 11.97 11.16
N PRO A 15 -6.78 12.65 10.01
CA PRO A 15 -7.02 11.97 8.74
C PRO A 15 -5.75 11.26 8.26
N ALA A 16 -5.94 10.19 7.50
CA ALA A 16 -4.86 9.50 6.81
C ALA A 16 -5.01 9.70 5.31
N VAL A 17 -3.90 9.90 4.62
CA VAL A 17 -3.86 10.05 3.16
C VAL A 17 -3.29 8.78 2.57
N ASN A 18 -4.06 8.15 1.69
CA ASN A 18 -3.69 6.91 1.03
C ASN A 18 -3.40 7.14 -0.45
N GLY A 19 -2.25 6.66 -0.93
CA GLY A 19 -1.92 6.64 -2.33
C GLY A 19 -2.37 5.31 -2.96
N TRP A 20 -2.62 5.31 -4.26
CA TRP A 20 -3.15 4.16 -4.99
C TRP A 20 -2.19 3.75 -6.09
N LEU A 21 -1.81 2.46 -6.12
CA LEU A 21 -0.91 1.90 -7.11
C LEU A 21 -1.64 0.93 -8.03
N ALA A 22 -1.61 1.22 -9.32
CA ALA A 22 -2.21 0.36 -10.35
C ALA A 22 -1.19 -0.11 -11.40
N ILE A 23 0.04 0.37 -11.32
CA ILE A 23 1.11 0.06 -12.27
C ILE A 23 1.99 -1.05 -11.69
N PRO A 24 2.18 -2.17 -12.41
CA PRO A 24 2.97 -3.30 -11.89
C PRO A 24 4.47 -3.06 -12.02
N ASN A 25 5.01 -2.16 -11.22
CA ASN A 25 6.41 -1.77 -11.28
C ASN A 25 6.92 -1.46 -9.87
N SER A 26 7.97 -2.18 -9.46
CA SER A 26 8.53 -2.01 -8.11
C SER A 26 9.20 -0.65 -7.93
N PHE A 27 9.82 -0.12 -8.97
CA PHE A 27 10.44 1.20 -8.89
C PHE A 27 9.40 2.30 -8.73
N ALA A 28 8.29 2.20 -9.47
CA ALA A 28 7.17 3.14 -9.31
C ALA A 28 6.60 3.08 -7.89
N ALA A 29 6.48 1.89 -7.32
CA ALA A 29 6.03 1.70 -5.96
C ALA A 29 6.98 2.36 -4.96
N GLU A 30 8.27 2.20 -5.15
CA GLU A 30 9.29 2.82 -4.30
C GLU A 30 9.22 4.34 -4.36
N VAL A 31 9.11 4.90 -5.56
CA VAL A 31 9.00 6.36 -5.75
C VAL A 31 7.74 6.87 -5.08
N MET A 32 6.61 6.20 -5.27
CA MET A 32 5.36 6.58 -4.63
C MET A 32 5.45 6.52 -3.10
N ALA A 33 6.13 5.50 -2.58
CA ALA A 33 6.29 5.33 -1.14
C ALA A 33 7.06 6.49 -0.48
N CYS A 34 7.80 7.26 -1.28
CA CYS A 34 8.60 8.40 -0.78
C CYS A 34 7.88 9.73 -0.92
N GLN A 35 6.60 9.75 -1.32
CA GLN A 35 5.90 11.01 -1.62
C GLN A 35 5.08 11.58 -0.46
N GLY A 36 5.20 11.02 0.73
CA GLY A 36 4.56 11.58 1.90
C GLY A 36 3.15 11.06 2.19
N TRP A 37 2.73 10.01 1.50
CA TRP A 37 1.48 9.32 1.83
C TRP A 37 1.58 8.66 3.21
N ASP A 38 0.45 8.48 3.87
CA ASP A 38 0.41 7.72 5.12
C ASP A 38 0.38 6.22 4.86
N THR A 39 -0.31 5.80 3.80
CA THR A 39 -0.37 4.41 3.35
C THR A 39 -0.37 4.36 1.83
N LEU A 40 -0.09 3.18 1.28
CA LEU A 40 -0.25 2.90 -0.15
C LEU A 40 -1.13 1.67 -0.32
N THR A 41 -2.06 1.74 -1.26
CA THR A 41 -2.89 0.60 -1.64
C THR A 41 -2.44 0.08 -2.99
N ILE A 42 -2.18 -1.22 -3.07
CA ILE A 42 -1.85 -1.90 -4.32
C ILE A 42 -3.11 -2.53 -4.87
N ASP A 43 -3.53 -2.09 -6.05
CA ASP A 43 -4.77 -2.53 -6.67
C ASP A 43 -4.51 -3.78 -7.52
N MET A 44 -4.94 -4.93 -7.02
CA MET A 44 -4.86 -6.20 -7.74
C MET A 44 -6.18 -6.54 -8.46
N GLN A 45 -7.23 -5.77 -8.24
CA GLN A 45 -8.52 -6.03 -8.87
C GLN A 45 -8.66 -5.31 -10.23
N HIS A 46 -8.43 -4.02 -10.23
CA HIS A 46 -8.60 -3.18 -11.42
C HIS A 46 -7.29 -2.78 -12.07
N GLY A 47 -6.17 -2.97 -11.39
CA GLY A 47 -4.84 -2.74 -11.93
C GLY A 47 -4.33 -3.94 -12.72
N LEU A 48 -3.18 -3.78 -13.33
CA LEU A 48 -2.50 -4.84 -14.09
C LEU A 48 -1.48 -5.60 -13.23
N ILE A 49 -1.68 -5.61 -11.92
CA ILE A 49 -0.71 -6.16 -10.97
C ILE A 49 -1.05 -7.62 -10.69
N ASP A 50 -0.13 -8.52 -11.02
CA ASP A 50 -0.22 -9.93 -10.69
C ASP A 50 0.54 -10.21 -9.38
N GLU A 51 0.53 -11.47 -8.95
CA GLU A 51 1.19 -11.88 -7.70
C GLU A 51 2.69 -11.62 -7.73
N SER A 52 3.34 -11.85 -8.88
CA SER A 52 4.77 -11.65 -9.03
C SER A 52 5.14 -10.17 -8.88
N ALA A 53 4.40 -9.30 -9.54
CA ALA A 53 4.59 -7.86 -9.41
C ALA A 53 4.30 -7.38 -7.98
N LEU A 54 3.26 -7.93 -7.35
CA LEU A 54 2.90 -7.60 -5.98
C LEU A 54 4.07 -7.84 -5.02
N VAL A 55 4.71 -9.00 -5.10
CA VAL A 55 5.83 -9.33 -4.22
C VAL A 55 6.95 -8.31 -4.36
N SER A 56 7.33 -7.98 -5.60
CA SER A 56 8.38 -7.00 -5.86
C SER A 56 8.02 -5.61 -5.36
N MET A 57 6.75 -5.22 -5.53
CA MET A 57 6.27 -3.92 -5.06
C MET A 57 6.25 -3.83 -3.54
N LEU A 58 5.82 -4.90 -2.87
CA LEU A 58 5.82 -4.95 -1.40
C LEU A 58 7.24 -4.88 -0.84
N GLN A 59 8.18 -5.56 -1.48
CA GLN A 59 9.59 -5.49 -1.07
C GLN A 59 10.13 -4.07 -1.19
N ALA A 60 9.78 -3.37 -2.27
CA ALA A 60 10.20 -1.99 -2.47
C ALA A 60 9.61 -1.05 -1.41
N ILE A 61 8.33 -1.22 -1.08
CA ILE A 61 7.66 -0.39 -0.09
C ILE A 61 8.16 -0.71 1.32
N GLN A 62 8.51 -1.94 1.59
CA GLN A 62 8.97 -2.37 2.91
C GLN A 62 10.26 -1.68 3.34
N GLY A 63 11.07 -1.22 2.39
CA GLY A 63 12.25 -0.41 2.68
C GLY A 63 11.93 1.02 3.13
N THR A 64 10.66 1.40 3.16
CA THR A 64 10.19 2.72 3.55
C THR A 64 9.36 2.63 4.84
N PRO A 65 9.06 3.75 5.52
CA PRO A 65 8.20 3.71 6.71
C PRO A 65 6.71 3.52 6.41
N LEU A 66 6.31 3.47 5.13
CA LEU A 66 4.91 3.34 4.76
C LEU A 66 4.36 1.94 5.00
N LEU A 67 3.06 1.88 5.29
CA LEU A 67 2.30 0.64 5.30
C LEU A 67 1.66 0.42 3.94
N ALA A 68 1.75 -0.81 3.43
CA ALA A 68 1.10 -1.20 2.20
C ALA A 68 -0.21 -1.94 2.50
N GLN A 69 -1.23 -1.67 1.70
CA GLN A 69 -2.51 -2.35 1.71
C GLN A 69 -2.74 -2.99 0.36
N ILE A 70 -3.44 -4.12 0.34
CA ILE A 70 -3.74 -4.84 -0.89
C ILE A 70 -5.24 -4.86 -1.10
N PHE A 71 -5.69 -4.38 -2.25
CA PHE A 71 -7.08 -4.45 -2.67
C PHE A 71 -7.24 -5.57 -3.70
N VAL A 72 -8.01 -6.60 -3.35
CA VAL A 72 -8.06 -7.82 -4.16
C VAL A 72 -9.35 -7.92 -4.96
N SER A 73 -10.51 -7.91 -4.31
CA SER A 73 -11.78 -8.13 -5.01
C SER A 73 -12.92 -7.43 -4.31
N VAL A 74 -13.90 -6.97 -5.10
CA VAL A 74 -15.12 -6.34 -4.55
C VAL A 74 -15.99 -7.36 -3.84
N THR A 75 -16.03 -8.60 -4.34
CA THR A 75 -16.82 -9.68 -3.72
C THR A 75 -16.12 -10.28 -2.52
N ASP A 76 -14.81 -10.25 -2.52
CA ASP A 76 -13.97 -10.70 -1.41
C ASP A 76 -13.14 -9.52 -0.96
N ILE A 77 -13.79 -8.49 -0.42
CA ILE A 77 -13.05 -7.32 0.04
C ILE A 77 -12.16 -7.76 1.19
N ALA A 78 -10.93 -8.06 0.87
CA ALA A 78 -9.88 -8.27 1.83
C ALA A 78 -8.89 -7.12 1.66
N ILE A 79 -8.95 -6.17 2.55
CA ILE A 79 -7.88 -5.18 2.66
C ILE A 79 -6.90 -5.75 3.66
N MET A 80 -5.77 -6.20 3.16
CA MET A 80 -4.70 -6.69 4.01
C MET A 80 -3.69 -5.59 4.21
N THR A 81 -3.38 -5.29 5.47
CA THR A 81 -2.31 -4.37 5.82
C THR A 81 -1.08 -5.19 6.20
N ILE A 82 -0.02 -4.93 5.52
CA ILE A 82 1.25 -5.61 5.76
C ILE A 82 2.23 -4.70 6.48
#